data_10de0925480c10ef9ad2024c520d2530
#
_entry.id   10de0925480c10ef9ad2024c520d2530
#
_cell.length_a   1.000
_cell.length_b   1.000
_cell.length_c   1.000
_cell.angle_alpha   90.00
_cell.angle_beta   90.00
_cell.angle_gamma   90.00
#
_symmetry.space_group_name_H-M   'P 1'
#
loop_
_entity.id
_entity.type
_entity.pdbx_description
1 polymer ?
#
loop_
_entity_poly.entity_id
_entity_poly.type
_entity_poly.pdbx_seq_one_letter_code
_entity_poly.pdbx_strand_id
1 'polypeptide(L)'
;MLFFSALPLFAHSADIKIEGENPYKSLRLTPQIYNFAHGRLIDFLIKDSNGETVPYFINSSLQKVNTGRETYLLIPVDSYIKDDNFYFDYKLAEERSSDTVATSMEFLTGNTGFAKPVDVMGSHDGINWDFVQSDTLFAVEGKSKLSVTFNRPQKYTHYRLRLANNLERIFFRTVNLVYSIEISEETWFIESLVPAFTVESENRKTKIIVEGLKNLRLCDLVIDTDSMFIRNVSAPGRIRKELYNLSINGAVYRDTTLPLGRHISTDDTYTVTIDNGDDRPVSVKGVTVRYYADDLVFEGAAGETYTLEFGDVSVKAAPVYDIGRYRNEILKGPIDRLSPGPIRYTFTDAATEGKIIINKIVFNIVVMLVALMLGILIVIRLKNNRA
;
A
#
# COMPACT_ATOMS: atom_id res chain seq x y z
N MET A 1 40.23 19.07 5.06
CA MET A 1 39.55 17.92 5.67
C MET A 1 38.64 17.33 4.59
N LEU A 2 39.11 16.32 3.86
CA LEU A 2 38.38 15.70 2.77
C LEU A 2 37.40 14.69 3.38
N PHE A 3 36.11 15.00 3.31
CA PHE A 3 35.06 14.02 3.59
C PHE A 3 35.00 13.02 2.45
N PHE A 4 35.62 11.87 2.61
CA PHE A 4 35.27 10.70 1.81
C PHE A 4 33.90 10.20 2.27
N SER A 5 32.85 10.56 1.55
CA SER A 5 31.59 9.84 1.68
C SER A 5 31.85 8.41 1.15
N ALA A 6 31.79 7.43 2.04
CA ALA A 6 31.77 6.04 1.62
C ALA A 6 30.57 5.88 0.68
N LEU A 7 30.82 5.48 -0.57
CA LEU A 7 29.75 5.13 -1.52
C LEU A 7 28.93 4.00 -0.90
N PRO A 8 27.60 4.05 -0.97
CA PRO A 8 26.74 2.98 -0.47
C PRO A 8 27.12 1.66 -1.16
N LEU A 9 27.30 0.61 -0.37
CA LEU A 9 27.74 -0.70 -0.83
C LEU A 9 26.53 -1.62 -0.99
N PHE A 10 25.81 -1.51 -2.12
CA PHE A 10 24.72 -2.41 -2.44
C PHE A 10 25.24 -3.81 -2.77
N ALA A 11 24.77 -4.81 -2.00
CA ALA A 11 25.21 -6.19 -2.17
C ALA A 11 24.54 -6.91 -3.35
N HIS A 12 23.42 -6.37 -3.85
CA HIS A 12 22.58 -7.01 -4.86
C HIS A 12 22.12 -6.02 -5.91
N SER A 13 21.92 -6.50 -7.13
CA SER A 13 21.33 -5.74 -8.21
C SER A 13 20.44 -6.61 -9.10
N ALA A 14 19.49 -5.97 -9.79
CA ALA A 14 18.64 -6.58 -10.80
C ALA A 14 18.42 -5.61 -11.96
N ASP A 15 18.51 -6.10 -13.21
CA ASP A 15 18.19 -5.28 -14.37
C ASP A 15 16.67 -5.05 -14.46
N ILE A 16 16.32 -3.87 -14.93
CA ILE A 16 14.94 -3.49 -15.23
C ILE A 16 14.89 -3.15 -16.72
N LYS A 17 14.29 -4.01 -17.53
CA LYS A 17 14.01 -3.72 -18.92
C LYS A 17 12.72 -2.94 -19.04
N ILE A 18 12.77 -1.78 -19.70
CA ILE A 18 11.58 -0.97 -19.89
C ILE A 18 10.78 -1.52 -21.07
N GLU A 19 9.57 -1.94 -20.76
CA GLU A 19 8.54 -2.33 -21.71
C GLU A 19 7.39 -1.30 -21.65
N GLY A 20 6.72 -1.10 -22.79
CA GLY A 20 5.64 -0.12 -22.95
C GLY A 20 6.13 1.32 -23.17
N GLU A 21 5.20 2.19 -23.56
CA GLU A 21 5.48 3.57 -23.99
C GLU A 21 5.05 4.63 -22.95
N ASN A 22 4.34 4.22 -21.90
CA ASN A 22 3.91 5.16 -20.87
C ASN A 22 5.13 5.76 -20.14
N PRO A 23 5.08 7.04 -19.73
CA PRO A 23 6.24 7.70 -19.10
C PRO A 23 6.56 7.11 -17.72
N TYR A 24 5.52 6.62 -16.99
CA TYR A 24 5.72 6.03 -15.68
C TYR A 24 5.68 4.50 -15.72
N LYS A 25 6.56 3.90 -14.94
CA LYS A 25 6.77 2.46 -14.81
C LYS A 25 6.55 2.03 -13.37
N SER A 26 6.01 0.83 -13.19
CA SER A 26 5.73 0.20 -11.90
C SER A 26 6.45 -1.14 -11.83
N LEU A 27 7.55 -1.21 -11.10
CA LEU A 27 8.35 -2.43 -10.90
C LEU A 27 7.84 -3.19 -9.69
N ARG A 28 7.24 -4.38 -9.91
CA ARG A 28 6.79 -5.27 -8.85
C ARG A 28 7.97 -5.90 -8.12
N LEU A 29 8.05 -5.72 -6.80
CA LEU A 29 9.05 -6.37 -5.98
C LEU A 29 8.74 -7.86 -5.81
N THR A 30 9.76 -8.71 -6.02
CA THR A 30 9.64 -10.18 -5.88
C THR A 30 10.06 -10.64 -4.48
N PRO A 31 9.64 -11.85 -4.02
CA PRO A 31 10.06 -12.41 -2.74
C PRO A 31 11.58 -12.43 -2.55
N GLN A 32 12.33 -12.72 -3.61
CA GLN A 32 13.79 -12.73 -3.56
C GLN A 32 14.36 -11.34 -3.25
N ILE A 33 13.79 -10.27 -3.82
CA ILE A 33 14.23 -8.90 -3.51
C ILE A 33 13.96 -8.58 -2.03
N TYR A 34 12.77 -8.91 -1.50
CA TYR A 34 12.47 -8.71 -0.09
C TYR A 34 13.46 -9.44 0.83
N ASN A 35 13.83 -10.68 0.50
CA ASN A 35 14.75 -11.47 1.32
C ASN A 35 16.13 -10.83 1.50
N PHE A 36 16.58 -10.05 0.53
CA PHE A 36 17.87 -9.39 0.55
C PHE A 36 17.81 -7.91 0.89
N ALA A 37 16.67 -7.25 0.70
CA ALA A 37 16.48 -5.85 1.03
C ALA A 37 16.31 -5.62 2.54
N HIS A 38 16.44 -4.37 2.96
CA HIS A 38 16.12 -3.97 4.31
C HIS A 38 14.61 -4.13 4.59
N GLY A 39 14.25 -4.69 5.74
CA GLY A 39 12.84 -5.00 6.08
C GLY A 39 11.86 -3.81 6.06
N ARG A 40 12.38 -2.57 6.06
CA ARG A 40 11.60 -1.34 5.88
C ARG A 40 11.65 -0.79 4.46
N LEU A 41 12.26 -1.50 3.51
CA LEU A 41 12.39 -1.10 2.11
C LEU A 41 13.06 0.28 1.93
N ILE A 42 14.09 0.58 2.72
CA ILE A 42 14.77 1.88 2.74
C ILE A 42 16.02 1.94 1.90
N ASP A 43 16.50 0.81 1.40
CA ASP A 43 17.80 0.59 0.77
C ASP A 43 17.71 0.34 -0.75
N PHE A 44 16.68 0.85 -1.40
CA PHE A 44 16.56 0.77 -2.85
C PHE A 44 17.22 1.97 -3.54
N LEU A 45 17.86 1.71 -4.67
CA LEU A 45 18.38 2.73 -5.58
C LEU A 45 18.14 2.27 -7.02
N ILE A 46 17.50 3.10 -7.82
CA ILE A 46 17.34 2.87 -9.27
C ILE A 46 18.35 3.75 -9.99
N LYS A 47 19.10 3.16 -10.94
CA LYS A 47 20.05 3.85 -11.81
C LYS A 47 19.67 3.66 -13.27
N ASP A 48 19.89 4.68 -14.06
CA ASP A 48 19.80 4.61 -15.51
C ASP A 48 21.08 4.02 -16.14
N SER A 49 21.12 3.95 -17.47
CA SER A 49 22.28 3.44 -18.24
C SER A 49 23.55 4.29 -18.08
N ASN A 50 23.45 5.55 -17.63
CA ASN A 50 24.56 6.45 -17.36
C ASN A 50 25.06 6.34 -15.91
N GLY A 51 24.37 5.56 -15.07
CA GLY A 51 24.64 5.44 -13.64
C GLY A 51 24.02 6.55 -12.79
N GLU A 52 23.18 7.41 -13.38
CA GLU A 52 22.48 8.48 -12.67
C GLU A 52 21.30 7.91 -11.88
N THR A 53 21.06 8.51 -10.71
CA THR A 53 19.96 8.09 -9.82
C THR A 53 18.61 8.49 -10.38
N VAL A 54 17.69 7.53 -10.48
CA VAL A 54 16.31 7.73 -10.92
C VAL A 54 15.39 7.81 -9.71
N PRO A 55 14.68 8.92 -9.52
CA PRO A 55 13.72 9.10 -8.44
C PRO A 55 12.55 8.13 -8.54
N TYR A 56 12.10 7.59 -7.39
CA TYR A 56 10.96 6.68 -7.30
C TYR A 56 10.13 6.93 -6.04
N PHE A 57 8.96 6.33 -5.99
CA PHE A 57 8.21 6.14 -4.75
C PHE A 57 7.66 4.72 -4.64
N ILE A 58 7.41 4.27 -3.40
CA ILE A 58 6.83 2.94 -3.14
C ILE A 58 5.31 3.05 -3.17
N ASN A 59 4.67 2.16 -3.92
CA ASN A 59 3.21 2.01 -3.98
C ASN A 59 2.81 0.59 -3.60
N SER A 60 1.90 0.45 -2.63
CA SER A 60 1.49 -0.85 -2.07
C SER A 60 0.02 -1.19 -2.36
N SER A 61 -0.72 -0.24 -2.94
CA SER A 61 -2.17 -0.36 -3.10
C SER A 61 -2.68 0.43 -4.30
N LEU A 62 -3.85 0.06 -4.78
CA LEU A 62 -4.67 0.86 -5.68
C LEU A 62 -5.73 1.60 -4.85
N GLN A 63 -5.78 2.91 -5.01
CA GLN A 63 -6.92 3.69 -4.52
C GLN A 63 -7.96 3.74 -5.63
N LYS A 64 -9.11 3.12 -5.38
CA LYS A 64 -10.25 3.22 -6.25
C LYS A 64 -11.26 4.17 -5.60
N VAL A 65 -11.44 5.33 -6.21
CA VAL A 65 -12.48 6.26 -5.81
C VAL A 65 -13.75 5.86 -6.54
N ASN A 66 -14.69 5.28 -5.81
CA ASN A 66 -16.04 5.05 -6.30
C ASN A 66 -16.91 6.22 -5.90
N THR A 67 -17.47 6.94 -6.87
CA THR A 67 -18.44 8.00 -6.61
C THR A 67 -19.83 7.37 -6.66
N GLY A 68 -20.43 7.15 -5.50
CA GLY A 68 -21.85 6.87 -5.40
C GLY A 68 -22.62 8.17 -5.62
N ARG A 69 -23.58 8.20 -6.56
CA ARG A 69 -24.42 9.35 -6.80
C ARG A 69 -25.89 8.91 -6.84
N GLU A 70 -26.69 9.52 -5.98
CA GLU A 70 -28.15 9.42 -6.00
C GLU A 70 -28.74 10.80 -6.28
N THR A 71 -29.80 10.84 -7.05
CA THR A 71 -30.49 12.07 -7.44
C THR A 71 -31.95 12.00 -7.05
N TYR A 72 -32.43 13.03 -6.38
CA TYR A 72 -33.81 13.14 -5.92
C TYR A 72 -34.47 14.36 -6.54
N LEU A 73 -35.54 14.14 -7.26
CA LEU A 73 -36.29 15.22 -7.90
C LEU A 73 -37.07 16.05 -6.85
N LEU A 74 -36.96 17.37 -6.96
CA LEU A 74 -37.78 18.31 -6.25
C LEU A 74 -38.92 18.81 -7.15
N ILE A 75 -40.16 18.71 -6.65
CA ILE A 75 -41.32 19.26 -7.34
C ILE A 75 -41.64 20.66 -6.79
N PRO A 76 -41.99 21.64 -7.66
CA PRO A 76 -42.37 22.97 -7.23
C PRO A 76 -43.66 22.95 -6.44
N VAL A 77 -43.70 23.69 -5.34
CA VAL A 77 -44.89 23.88 -4.48
C VAL A 77 -45.45 25.27 -4.71
N ASP A 78 -44.62 26.31 -4.66
CA ASP A 78 -45.01 27.71 -4.82
C ASP A 78 -43.87 28.57 -5.41
N SER A 79 -44.22 29.71 -5.97
CA SER A 79 -43.27 30.75 -6.35
C SER A 79 -43.87 32.12 -6.26
N TYR A 80 -43.20 33.03 -5.57
CA TYR A 80 -43.72 34.37 -5.31
C TYR A 80 -42.59 35.41 -5.27
N ILE A 81 -42.98 36.69 -5.27
CA ILE A 81 -42.10 37.86 -5.14
C ILE A 81 -42.36 38.51 -3.81
N LYS A 82 -41.33 38.78 -3.04
CA LYS A 82 -41.39 39.50 -1.79
C LYS A 82 -40.11 40.27 -1.56
N ASP A 83 -40.21 41.54 -1.16
CA ASP A 83 -39.10 42.43 -0.82
C ASP A 83 -37.97 42.40 -1.89
N ASP A 84 -38.34 42.57 -3.15
CA ASP A 84 -37.48 42.55 -4.34
C ASP A 84 -36.67 41.24 -4.50
N ASN A 85 -37.18 40.14 -3.97
CA ASN A 85 -36.60 38.81 -4.15
C ASN A 85 -37.60 37.84 -4.77
N PHE A 86 -37.09 36.89 -5.55
CA PHE A 86 -37.81 35.73 -6.02
C PHE A 86 -37.70 34.60 -5.01
N TYR A 87 -38.82 34.00 -4.65
CA TYR A 87 -38.90 32.81 -3.82
C TYR A 87 -39.43 31.64 -4.63
N PHE A 88 -38.82 30.48 -4.47
CA PHE A 88 -39.25 29.22 -5.08
C PHE A 88 -39.27 28.15 -4.00
N ASP A 89 -40.43 27.59 -3.74
CA ASP A 89 -40.63 26.53 -2.77
C ASP A 89 -40.74 25.19 -3.48
N TYR A 90 -40.01 24.22 -2.99
CA TYR A 90 -39.95 22.84 -3.52
C TYR A 90 -40.19 21.84 -2.40
N LYS A 91 -40.67 20.63 -2.77
CA LYS A 91 -40.70 19.47 -1.91
C LYS A 91 -40.16 18.24 -2.64
N LEU A 92 -39.73 17.22 -1.90
CA LEU A 92 -39.36 15.93 -2.48
C LEU A 92 -40.54 15.35 -3.27
N ALA A 93 -40.26 14.80 -4.46
CA ALA A 93 -41.29 14.21 -5.32
C ALA A 93 -41.88 12.92 -4.73
N GLU A 94 -41.07 12.18 -3.99
CA GLU A 94 -41.47 10.91 -3.36
C GLU A 94 -41.33 10.99 -1.85
N GLU A 95 -42.36 10.55 -1.13
CA GLU A 95 -42.28 10.25 0.29
C GLU A 95 -41.52 8.94 0.48
N ARG A 96 -40.36 9.01 1.11
CA ARG A 96 -39.52 7.84 1.40
C ARG A 96 -39.61 7.43 2.85
N SER A 97 -39.48 6.13 3.10
CA SER A 97 -39.45 5.56 4.45
C SER A 97 -38.15 5.83 5.19
N SER A 98 -37.13 6.33 4.50
CA SER A 98 -35.80 6.66 5.04
C SER A 98 -35.45 8.13 4.77
N ASP A 99 -34.63 8.72 5.63
CA ASP A 99 -34.08 10.06 5.43
C ASP A 99 -33.42 10.22 4.07
N THR A 100 -33.87 11.23 3.30
CA THR A 100 -33.16 11.65 2.09
C THR A 100 -32.02 12.56 2.50
N VAL A 101 -30.80 12.14 2.17
CA VAL A 101 -29.59 12.92 2.44
C VAL A 101 -29.13 13.59 1.15
N ALA A 102 -28.84 14.88 1.18
CA ALA A 102 -28.32 15.62 0.03
C ALA A 102 -27.01 16.33 0.38
N THR A 103 -26.03 16.23 -0.53
CA THR A 103 -24.75 16.94 -0.46
C THR A 103 -24.70 18.17 -1.36
N SER A 104 -25.62 18.26 -2.32
CA SER A 104 -25.74 19.41 -3.22
C SER A 104 -27.15 19.52 -3.80
N MET A 105 -27.43 20.68 -4.39
CA MET A 105 -28.63 20.95 -5.19
C MET A 105 -28.18 21.37 -6.60
N GLU A 106 -28.81 20.80 -7.63
CA GLU A 106 -28.53 21.07 -9.03
C GLU A 106 -29.74 21.64 -9.74
N PHE A 107 -29.50 22.56 -10.64
CA PHE A 107 -30.51 23.31 -11.34
C PHE A 107 -30.39 23.13 -12.86
N LEU A 108 -31.49 22.90 -13.52
CA LEU A 108 -31.60 22.97 -14.96
C LEU A 108 -32.42 24.19 -15.34
N THR A 109 -31.84 25.10 -16.10
CA THR A 109 -32.52 26.30 -16.63
C THR A 109 -32.21 26.50 -18.09
N GLY A 110 -33.11 27.16 -18.80
CA GLY A 110 -32.85 27.66 -20.15
C GLY A 110 -32.39 29.13 -20.19
N ASN A 111 -32.31 29.80 -19.03
CA ASN A 111 -31.85 31.17 -18.96
C ASN A 111 -30.32 31.26 -19.15
N THR A 112 -29.90 32.26 -19.83
CA THR A 112 -28.47 32.63 -20.06
C THR A 112 -28.28 34.10 -19.75
N GLY A 113 -27.02 34.53 -19.61
CA GLY A 113 -26.69 35.93 -19.38
C GLY A 113 -27.01 36.41 -17.95
N PHE A 114 -26.95 35.54 -16.94
CA PHE A 114 -27.24 35.94 -15.58
C PHE A 114 -26.14 35.50 -14.57
N ALA A 115 -26.05 36.25 -13.48
CA ALA A 115 -25.31 35.89 -12.27
C ALA A 115 -26.10 36.37 -11.05
N LYS A 116 -26.62 35.45 -10.22
CA LYS A 116 -27.51 35.78 -9.10
C LYS A 116 -27.09 35.08 -7.82
N PRO A 117 -26.97 35.81 -6.71
CA PRO A 117 -26.92 35.20 -5.39
C PRO A 117 -28.18 34.37 -5.14
N VAL A 118 -28.01 33.23 -4.56
CA VAL A 118 -29.09 32.33 -4.11
C VAL A 118 -28.87 31.96 -2.66
N ASP A 119 -29.93 32.09 -1.85
CA ASP A 119 -29.98 31.50 -0.52
C ASP A 119 -30.85 30.25 -0.58
N VAL A 120 -30.33 29.18 0.00
CA VAL A 120 -31.03 27.92 0.16
C VAL A 120 -31.48 27.82 1.61
N MET A 121 -32.75 27.51 1.81
CA MET A 121 -33.35 27.22 3.11
C MET A 121 -33.99 25.82 3.07
N GLY A 122 -33.97 25.13 4.20
CA GLY A 122 -34.56 23.80 4.37
C GLY A 122 -35.68 23.81 5.37
N SER A 123 -36.65 22.91 5.24
CA SER A 123 -37.75 22.74 6.18
C SER A 123 -38.22 21.28 6.20
N HIS A 124 -38.68 20.82 7.35
CA HIS A 124 -39.33 19.51 7.50
C HIS A 124 -40.85 19.56 7.30
N ASP A 125 -41.47 20.72 7.52
CA ASP A 125 -42.91 20.91 7.51
C ASP A 125 -43.42 21.88 6.42
N GLY A 126 -42.49 22.54 5.70
CA GLY A 126 -42.79 23.57 4.72
C GLY A 126 -43.25 24.91 5.31
N ILE A 127 -43.23 25.07 6.64
CA ILE A 127 -43.68 26.26 7.37
C ILE A 127 -42.51 26.95 8.05
N ASN A 128 -41.75 26.18 8.82
CA ASN A 128 -40.55 26.66 9.53
C ASN A 128 -39.30 26.42 8.71
N TRP A 129 -38.57 27.49 8.41
CA TRP A 129 -37.47 27.46 7.48
C TRP A 129 -36.14 27.75 8.17
N ASP A 130 -35.20 26.83 8.03
CA ASP A 130 -33.80 26.97 8.48
C ASP A 130 -32.93 27.43 7.32
N PHE A 131 -32.03 28.37 7.59
CA PHE A 131 -31.02 28.76 6.60
C PHE A 131 -29.99 27.64 6.43
N VAL A 132 -29.75 27.23 5.17
CA VAL A 132 -28.79 26.19 4.82
C VAL A 132 -27.48 26.79 4.34
N GLN A 133 -27.54 27.60 3.26
CA GLN A 133 -26.36 28.16 2.64
C GLN A 133 -26.68 29.23 1.62
N SER A 134 -25.74 30.18 1.44
CA SER A 134 -25.73 31.13 0.31
C SER A 134 -24.68 30.71 -0.73
N ASP A 135 -24.98 30.92 -2.00
CA ASP A 135 -24.08 30.71 -3.13
C ASP A 135 -24.45 31.63 -4.29
N THR A 136 -23.74 31.54 -5.42
CA THR A 136 -24.06 32.29 -6.65
C THR A 136 -24.28 31.33 -7.80
N LEU A 137 -25.44 31.44 -8.45
CA LEU A 137 -25.74 30.76 -9.71
C LEU A 137 -25.43 31.70 -10.88
N PHE A 138 -24.80 31.19 -11.90
CA PHE A 138 -24.54 31.98 -13.11
C PHE A 138 -24.52 31.11 -14.37
N ALA A 139 -24.86 31.76 -15.50
CA ALA A 139 -24.67 31.23 -16.86
C ALA A 139 -24.35 32.40 -17.78
N VAL A 140 -23.04 32.62 -18.03
CA VAL A 140 -22.53 33.78 -18.79
C VAL A 140 -21.44 33.31 -19.77
N GLU A 141 -21.55 33.75 -21.03
CA GLU A 141 -20.51 33.50 -22.07
C GLU A 141 -20.03 32.03 -22.18
N GLY A 142 -20.98 31.07 -22.12
CA GLY A 142 -20.68 29.64 -22.23
C GLY A 142 -20.14 28.99 -20.94
N LYS A 143 -19.94 29.78 -19.88
CA LYS A 143 -19.59 29.29 -18.54
C LYS A 143 -20.82 29.26 -17.66
N SER A 144 -20.98 28.22 -16.85
CA SER A 144 -22.12 28.14 -15.93
C SER A 144 -21.75 27.45 -14.61
N LYS A 145 -22.36 27.92 -13.54
CA LYS A 145 -22.46 27.25 -12.25
C LYS A 145 -23.92 27.15 -11.89
N LEU A 146 -24.49 25.97 -12.08
CA LEU A 146 -25.90 25.68 -11.85
C LEU A 146 -26.05 24.62 -10.74
N SER A 147 -25.25 24.75 -9.68
CA SER A 147 -25.30 23.89 -8.50
C SER A 147 -24.89 24.65 -7.25
N VAL A 148 -25.44 24.23 -6.13
CA VAL A 148 -25.04 24.63 -4.77
C VAL A 148 -24.55 23.41 -4.04
N THR A 149 -23.26 23.36 -3.67
CA THR A 149 -22.70 22.29 -2.85
C THR A 149 -22.85 22.67 -1.38
N PHE A 150 -23.45 21.81 -0.59
CA PHE A 150 -23.69 22.07 0.82
C PHE A 150 -22.43 21.82 1.66
N ASN A 151 -22.16 22.71 2.60
CA ASN A 151 -21.05 22.56 3.56
C ASN A 151 -21.25 21.36 4.50
N ARG A 152 -22.48 20.91 4.67
CA ARG A 152 -22.86 19.70 5.43
C ARG A 152 -24.01 19.02 4.71
N PRO A 153 -24.10 17.68 4.74
CA PRO A 153 -25.26 16.98 4.20
C PRO A 153 -26.55 17.46 4.84
N GLN A 154 -27.59 17.64 4.03
CA GLN A 154 -28.91 18.13 4.42
C GLN A 154 -29.94 17.01 4.37
N LYS A 155 -30.95 17.07 5.26
CA LYS A 155 -32.01 16.04 5.38
C LYS A 155 -33.43 16.61 5.38
N TYR A 156 -33.63 17.80 4.83
CA TYR A 156 -34.92 18.41 4.73
C TYR A 156 -35.81 17.79 3.65
N THR A 157 -37.11 17.82 3.86
CA THR A 157 -38.12 17.38 2.88
C THR A 157 -38.60 18.51 1.98
N HIS A 158 -38.44 19.76 2.42
CA HIS A 158 -38.81 20.97 1.69
C HIS A 158 -37.61 21.89 1.58
N TYR A 159 -37.49 22.56 0.45
CA TYR A 159 -36.44 23.53 0.18
C TYR A 159 -37.03 24.80 -0.38
N ARG A 160 -36.53 25.94 0.06
CA ARG A 160 -36.84 27.26 -0.44
C ARG A 160 -35.59 27.90 -1.02
N LEU A 161 -35.68 28.44 -2.23
CA LEU A 161 -34.68 29.26 -2.84
C LEU A 161 -35.11 30.72 -2.77
N ARG A 162 -34.24 31.60 -2.32
CA ARG A 162 -34.37 33.04 -2.44
C ARG A 162 -33.29 33.54 -3.38
N LEU A 163 -33.69 34.15 -4.50
CA LEU A 163 -32.80 34.83 -5.42
C LEU A 163 -32.85 36.31 -5.20
N ALA A 164 -31.77 36.90 -4.74
CA ALA A 164 -31.64 38.31 -4.54
C ALA A 164 -31.65 39.04 -5.88
N ASN A 165 -32.20 40.27 -5.87
CA ASN A 165 -32.31 41.19 -6.98
C ASN A 165 -33.26 40.70 -8.09
N ASN A 166 -34.30 41.46 -8.25
CA ASN A 166 -35.49 41.13 -9.04
C ASN A 166 -35.45 41.57 -10.51
N LEU A 167 -34.29 41.96 -11.04
CA LEU A 167 -34.17 42.50 -12.40
C LEU A 167 -34.49 41.46 -13.49
N GLU A 168 -34.22 40.20 -13.23
CA GLU A 168 -34.48 39.09 -14.17
C GLU A 168 -35.05 37.87 -13.43
N ARG A 169 -36.18 37.37 -13.88
CA ARG A 169 -36.75 36.13 -13.36
C ARG A 169 -36.10 34.94 -14.04
N ILE A 170 -35.51 34.03 -13.24
CA ILE A 170 -34.98 32.77 -13.69
C ILE A 170 -36.03 31.70 -13.53
N PHE A 171 -36.17 30.84 -14.54
CA PHE A 171 -37.02 29.65 -14.51
C PHE A 171 -36.22 28.40 -14.42
N PHE A 172 -36.40 27.63 -13.38
CA PHE A 172 -35.80 26.30 -13.22
C PHE A 172 -36.74 25.26 -13.82
N ARG A 173 -36.25 24.54 -14.86
CA ARG A 173 -36.98 23.41 -15.47
C ARG A 173 -36.99 22.22 -14.54
N THR A 174 -35.85 21.98 -13.87
CA THR A 174 -35.68 20.89 -12.92
C THR A 174 -34.79 21.38 -11.80
N VAL A 175 -35.13 21.00 -10.59
CA VAL A 175 -34.28 21.15 -9.40
C VAL A 175 -34.15 19.78 -8.76
N ASN A 176 -32.93 19.34 -8.57
CA ASN A 176 -32.61 18.06 -7.99
C ASN A 176 -31.75 18.23 -6.75
N LEU A 177 -32.03 17.43 -5.73
CA LEU A 177 -31.05 17.16 -4.68
C LEU A 177 -30.15 16.04 -5.15
N VAL A 178 -28.88 16.15 -4.83
CA VAL A 178 -27.87 15.14 -5.17
C VAL A 178 -27.17 14.70 -3.89
N TYR A 179 -27.08 13.40 -3.69
CA TYR A 179 -26.23 12.79 -2.71
C TYR A 179 -25.03 12.20 -3.44
N SER A 180 -23.87 12.74 -3.17
CA SER A 180 -22.62 12.26 -3.74
C SER A 180 -21.68 11.88 -2.61
N ILE A 181 -21.22 10.62 -2.61
CA ILE A 181 -20.22 10.11 -1.69
C ILE A 181 -19.03 9.65 -2.52
N GLU A 182 -17.86 10.14 -2.16
CA GLU A 182 -16.62 9.54 -2.60
C GLU A 182 -16.24 8.44 -1.60
N ILE A 183 -16.41 7.18 -2.01
CA ILE A 183 -15.92 6.04 -1.25
C ILE A 183 -14.55 5.70 -1.81
N SER A 184 -13.51 6.02 -1.05
CA SER A 184 -12.17 5.60 -1.38
C SER A 184 -11.95 4.19 -0.85
N GLU A 185 -11.89 3.21 -1.75
CA GLU A 185 -11.51 1.84 -1.43
C GLU A 185 -10.02 1.67 -1.72
N GLU A 186 -9.25 1.33 -0.69
CA GLU A 186 -7.85 0.98 -0.83
C GLU A 186 -7.73 -0.53 -1.00
N THR A 187 -7.33 -0.97 -2.20
CA THR A 187 -7.09 -2.37 -2.50
C THR A 187 -5.58 -2.63 -2.51
N TRP A 188 -5.11 -3.35 -1.49
CA TRP A 188 -3.69 -3.72 -1.36
C TRP A 188 -3.27 -4.71 -2.45
N PHE A 189 -2.04 -4.58 -2.93
CA PHE A 189 -1.45 -5.59 -3.80
C PHE A 189 -1.17 -6.85 -2.99
N ILE A 190 -1.76 -7.97 -3.39
CA ILE A 190 -1.55 -9.26 -2.77
C ILE A 190 -1.05 -10.23 -3.83
N GLU A 191 0.10 -10.84 -3.56
CA GLU A 191 0.70 -11.86 -4.40
C GLU A 191 0.75 -13.21 -3.66
N SER A 192 0.88 -14.28 -4.43
CA SER A 192 0.94 -15.65 -3.92
C SER A 192 2.31 -16.27 -4.19
N LEU A 193 2.79 -17.01 -3.20
CA LEU A 193 4.05 -17.74 -3.25
C LEU A 193 3.80 -19.19 -2.81
N VAL A 194 4.39 -20.15 -3.54
CA VAL A 194 4.50 -21.55 -3.11
C VAL A 194 5.95 -21.74 -2.64
N PRO A 195 6.22 -21.60 -1.34
CA PRO A 195 7.58 -21.65 -0.80
C PRO A 195 8.07 -23.09 -0.63
N ALA A 196 9.37 -23.26 -0.50
CA ALA A 196 9.94 -24.49 0.04
C ALA A 196 9.56 -24.62 1.51
N PHE A 197 9.26 -25.85 1.96
CA PHE A 197 8.93 -26.12 3.36
C PHE A 197 9.38 -27.51 3.77
N THR A 198 9.58 -27.70 5.08
CA THR A 198 9.79 -28.97 5.72
C THR A 198 8.75 -29.21 6.80
N VAL A 199 8.45 -30.48 7.08
CA VAL A 199 7.48 -30.87 8.11
C VAL A 199 8.14 -31.78 9.13
N GLU A 200 8.05 -31.37 10.39
CA GLU A 200 8.52 -32.16 11.54
C GLU A 200 7.34 -32.48 12.44
N SER A 201 7.26 -33.72 12.90
CA SER A 201 6.20 -34.18 13.85
C SER A 201 6.82 -34.75 15.09
N GLU A 202 6.67 -34.04 16.21
CA GLU A 202 7.22 -34.43 17.51
C GLU A 202 6.35 -33.89 18.64
N ASN A 203 6.29 -34.61 19.76
CA ASN A 203 5.61 -34.15 20.98
C ASN A 203 4.16 -33.69 20.75
N ARG A 204 3.39 -34.49 20.00
CA ARG A 204 1.99 -34.18 19.62
C ARG A 204 1.80 -32.90 18.80
N LYS A 205 2.84 -32.41 18.15
CA LYS A 205 2.80 -31.23 17.31
C LYS A 205 3.34 -31.55 15.93
N THR A 206 2.77 -30.91 14.92
CA THR A 206 3.34 -30.86 13.58
C THR A 206 3.84 -29.43 13.34
N LYS A 207 5.13 -29.29 13.06
CA LYS A 207 5.76 -28.02 12.69
C LYS A 207 5.94 -27.98 11.19
N ILE A 208 5.47 -26.93 10.57
CA ILE A 208 5.68 -26.60 9.15
C ILE A 208 6.70 -25.47 9.15
N ILE A 209 7.90 -25.74 8.69
CA ILE A 209 9.01 -24.78 8.60
C ILE A 209 9.08 -24.29 7.15
N VAL A 210 8.74 -23.03 6.93
CA VAL A 210 8.62 -22.41 5.62
C VAL A 210 9.80 -21.49 5.38
N GLU A 211 10.42 -21.58 4.20
CA GLU A 211 11.60 -20.80 3.82
C GLU A 211 11.25 -19.65 2.88
N GLY A 212 12.16 -18.66 2.77
CA GLY A 212 12.07 -17.60 1.77
C GLY A 212 11.00 -16.54 2.04
N LEU A 213 10.56 -16.38 3.29
CA LEU A 213 9.54 -15.40 3.68
C LEU A 213 10.11 -14.15 4.36
N LYS A 214 11.42 -14.04 4.46
CA LYS A 214 12.09 -12.91 5.15
C LYS A 214 11.69 -11.57 4.55
N ASN A 215 11.36 -10.62 5.44
CA ASN A 215 10.93 -9.26 5.14
C ASN A 215 9.60 -9.15 4.37
N LEU A 216 8.92 -10.26 4.06
CA LEU A 216 7.58 -10.23 3.49
C LEU A 216 6.54 -9.82 4.55
N ARG A 217 5.61 -8.97 4.16
CA ARG A 217 4.41 -8.65 4.95
C ARG A 217 3.35 -9.71 4.66
N LEU A 218 3.21 -10.68 5.54
CA LEU A 218 2.39 -11.86 5.32
C LEU A 218 0.90 -11.54 5.48
N CYS A 219 0.09 -11.95 4.50
CA CYS A 219 -1.37 -11.85 4.53
C CYS A 219 -1.97 -13.07 5.22
N ASP A 220 -1.74 -14.24 4.65
CA ASP A 220 -2.16 -15.53 5.19
C ASP A 220 -1.32 -16.70 4.64
N LEU A 221 -1.53 -17.87 5.25
CA LEU A 221 -0.93 -19.13 4.84
C LEU A 221 -2.03 -20.18 4.72
N VAL A 222 -2.07 -20.86 3.58
CA VAL A 222 -3.01 -21.95 3.29
C VAL A 222 -2.25 -23.28 3.35
N ILE A 223 -2.80 -24.21 4.13
CA ILE A 223 -2.26 -25.58 4.25
C ILE A 223 -3.04 -26.47 3.30
N ASP A 224 -2.35 -27.13 2.38
CA ASP A 224 -2.92 -28.15 1.53
C ASP A 224 -2.73 -29.53 2.17
N THR A 225 -3.83 -30.28 2.33
CA THR A 225 -3.86 -31.56 3.03
C THR A 225 -5.09 -32.39 2.64
N ASP A 226 -4.94 -33.70 2.65
CA ASP A 226 -6.06 -34.67 2.57
C ASP A 226 -6.49 -35.16 3.97
N SER A 227 -5.74 -34.85 5.01
CA SER A 227 -6.09 -35.29 6.35
C SER A 227 -7.41 -34.67 6.80
N MET A 228 -8.29 -35.48 7.37
CA MET A 228 -9.44 -34.95 8.11
C MET A 228 -8.96 -34.51 9.49
N PHE A 229 -9.24 -33.26 9.85
CA PHE A 229 -8.82 -32.72 11.14
C PHE A 229 -9.65 -31.50 11.58
N ILE A 230 -9.64 -31.24 12.89
CA ILE A 230 -9.95 -29.98 13.55
C ILE A 230 -8.80 -29.72 14.51
N ARG A 231 -7.97 -28.69 14.32
CA ARG A 231 -6.77 -28.45 15.12
C ARG A 231 -6.53 -26.98 15.36
N ASN A 232 -6.00 -26.66 16.51
CA ASN A 232 -5.43 -25.35 16.78
C ASN A 232 -4.09 -25.21 16.05
N VAL A 233 -3.97 -24.17 15.27
CA VAL A 233 -2.75 -23.83 14.53
C VAL A 233 -2.25 -22.49 15.02
N SER A 234 -0.96 -22.38 15.23
CA SER A 234 -0.30 -21.17 15.73
C SER A 234 0.93 -20.81 14.90
N ALA A 235 1.26 -19.52 14.89
CA ALA A 235 2.42 -18.97 14.19
C ALA A 235 3.04 -17.82 15.01
N PRO A 236 4.25 -17.34 14.65
CA PRO A 236 4.87 -16.17 15.25
C PRO A 236 3.94 -14.95 15.25
N GLY A 237 4.13 -14.01 16.21
CA GLY A 237 3.25 -12.85 16.36
C GLY A 237 1.98 -13.11 17.16
N ARG A 238 1.93 -14.19 17.96
CA ARG A 238 0.76 -14.64 18.75
C ARG A 238 -0.45 -15.01 17.90
N ILE A 239 -0.23 -15.40 16.66
CA ILE A 239 -1.28 -15.81 15.73
C ILE A 239 -1.75 -17.19 16.15
N ARG A 240 -3.07 -17.37 16.27
CA ARG A 240 -3.70 -18.65 16.56
C ARG A 240 -5.09 -18.72 15.96
N LYS A 241 -5.41 -19.85 15.31
CA LYS A 241 -6.72 -20.15 14.77
C LYS A 241 -6.98 -21.64 14.78
N GLU A 242 -8.22 -22.04 14.98
CA GLU A 242 -8.66 -23.40 14.72
C GLU A 242 -8.90 -23.58 13.23
N LEU A 243 -8.18 -24.53 12.62
CA LEU A 243 -8.34 -24.92 11.23
C LEU A 243 -8.98 -26.30 11.16
N TYR A 244 -9.72 -26.54 10.08
CA TYR A 244 -10.40 -27.82 9.88
C TYR A 244 -10.50 -28.21 8.41
N ASN A 245 -10.55 -29.52 8.18
CA ASN A 245 -10.84 -30.16 6.90
C ASN A 245 -11.64 -31.44 7.19
N LEU A 246 -12.94 -31.42 6.97
CA LEU A 246 -13.87 -32.49 7.33
C LEU A 246 -14.68 -32.90 6.11
N SER A 247 -14.92 -34.23 6.02
CA SER A 247 -15.90 -34.78 5.10
C SER A 247 -16.85 -35.67 5.89
N ILE A 248 -18.08 -35.23 6.10
CA ILE A 248 -19.09 -35.95 6.94
C ILE A 248 -20.35 -36.12 6.09
N ASN A 249 -20.80 -37.36 5.93
CA ASN A 249 -22.01 -37.69 5.16
C ASN A 249 -22.07 -37.09 3.75
N GLY A 250 -20.90 -36.99 3.09
CA GLY A 250 -20.79 -36.41 1.74
C GLY A 250 -20.72 -34.89 1.68
N ALA A 251 -20.87 -34.21 2.81
CA ALA A 251 -20.65 -32.75 2.91
C ALA A 251 -19.20 -32.45 3.30
N VAL A 252 -18.58 -31.47 2.62
CA VAL A 252 -17.20 -31.03 2.88
C VAL A 252 -17.20 -29.70 3.60
N TYR A 253 -16.54 -29.64 4.75
CA TYR A 253 -16.31 -28.45 5.56
C TYR A 253 -14.80 -28.20 5.61
N ARG A 254 -14.33 -27.08 5.07
CA ARG A 254 -12.89 -26.80 4.98
C ARG A 254 -12.57 -25.36 5.28
N ASP A 255 -11.67 -25.14 6.23
CA ASP A 255 -10.97 -23.90 6.47
C ASP A 255 -9.53 -24.22 6.89
N THR A 256 -8.62 -24.16 5.93
CA THR A 256 -7.19 -24.45 6.11
C THR A 256 -6.34 -23.18 5.97
N THR A 257 -6.97 -22.01 6.06
CA THR A 257 -6.31 -20.69 5.92
C THR A 257 -6.03 -20.07 7.28
N LEU A 258 -4.76 -19.87 7.58
CA LEU A 258 -4.28 -19.15 8.77
C LEU A 258 -4.02 -17.69 8.40
N PRO A 259 -4.84 -16.71 8.86
CA PRO A 259 -4.58 -15.30 8.63
C PRO A 259 -3.35 -14.85 9.44
N LEU A 260 -2.42 -14.12 8.81
CA LEU A 260 -1.16 -13.69 9.40
C LEU A 260 -1.11 -12.19 9.73
N GLY A 261 -2.19 -11.45 9.43
CA GLY A 261 -2.43 -10.09 9.95
C GLY A 261 -1.35 -9.05 9.62
N ARG A 262 -0.72 -9.12 8.45
CA ARG A 262 0.40 -8.26 8.03
C ARG A 262 1.68 -8.44 8.86
N HIS A 263 1.83 -9.61 9.47
CA HIS A 263 3.08 -9.93 10.18
C HIS A 263 4.27 -9.88 9.23
N ILE A 264 5.36 -9.25 9.66
CA ILE A 264 6.62 -9.23 8.90
C ILE A 264 7.49 -10.35 9.44
N SER A 265 7.86 -11.31 8.56
CA SER A 265 8.84 -12.33 8.91
C SER A 265 10.24 -11.71 8.95
N THR A 266 10.91 -11.80 10.07
CA THR A 266 12.27 -11.27 10.26
C THR A 266 13.35 -12.31 10.06
N ASP A 267 12.98 -13.59 10.18
CA ASP A 267 13.90 -14.72 10.12
C ASP A 267 13.87 -15.39 8.75
N ASP A 268 14.92 -16.14 8.42
CA ASP A 268 15.02 -16.88 7.15
C ASP A 268 13.97 -18.00 7.07
N THR A 269 13.48 -18.49 8.23
CA THR A 269 12.44 -19.50 8.31
C THR A 269 11.24 -19.02 9.11
N TYR A 270 10.04 -19.43 8.70
CA TYR A 270 8.78 -19.13 9.37
C TYR A 270 8.08 -20.40 9.79
N THR A 271 7.92 -20.61 11.10
CA THR A 271 7.38 -21.88 11.64
C THR A 271 5.92 -21.76 12.01
N VAL A 272 5.07 -22.58 11.39
CA VAL A 272 3.66 -22.79 11.77
C VAL A 272 3.55 -24.09 12.52
N THR A 273 2.84 -24.09 13.64
CA THR A 273 2.68 -25.24 14.52
C THR A 273 1.23 -25.66 14.60
N ILE A 274 0.94 -26.93 14.28
CA ILE A 274 -0.35 -27.58 14.44
C ILE A 274 -0.30 -28.38 15.74
N ASP A 275 -1.26 -28.20 16.63
CA ASP A 275 -1.41 -28.96 17.85
C ASP A 275 -2.26 -30.21 17.54
N ASN A 276 -1.63 -31.40 17.50
CA ASN A 276 -2.29 -32.64 17.14
C ASN A 276 -3.08 -33.25 18.29
N GLY A 277 -2.79 -32.86 19.55
CA GLY A 277 -3.39 -33.49 20.73
C GLY A 277 -3.04 -34.99 20.79
N ASP A 278 -4.06 -35.82 20.92
CA ASP A 278 -3.91 -37.30 20.97
C ASP A 278 -4.07 -37.95 19.58
N ASP A 279 -4.35 -37.18 18.56
CA ASP A 279 -4.57 -37.70 17.20
C ASP A 279 -3.27 -37.81 16.39
N ARG A 280 -3.38 -38.48 15.23
CA ARG A 280 -2.26 -38.61 14.29
C ARG A 280 -1.86 -37.23 13.74
N PRO A 281 -0.57 -37.04 13.44
CA PRO A 281 -0.11 -35.84 12.77
C PRO A 281 -0.86 -35.56 11.46
N VAL A 282 -1.13 -34.27 11.18
CA VAL A 282 -1.71 -33.82 9.91
C VAL A 282 -0.67 -34.00 8.80
N SER A 283 -1.05 -34.68 7.71
CA SER A 283 -0.23 -34.82 6.52
C SER A 283 -0.30 -33.54 5.70
N VAL A 284 0.78 -32.78 5.61
CA VAL A 284 0.88 -31.53 4.83
C VAL A 284 1.44 -31.85 3.45
N LYS A 285 0.66 -31.58 2.38
CA LYS A 285 1.07 -31.78 0.98
C LYS A 285 1.64 -30.56 0.33
N GLY A 286 1.17 -29.39 0.75
CA GLY A 286 1.58 -28.11 0.17
C GLY A 286 1.31 -26.96 1.12
N VAL A 287 2.01 -25.86 0.87
CA VAL A 287 1.83 -24.60 1.55
C VAL A 287 1.79 -23.50 0.50
N THR A 288 0.77 -22.65 0.58
CA THR A 288 0.70 -21.41 -0.21
C THR A 288 0.66 -20.24 0.75
N VAL A 289 1.50 -19.24 0.50
CA VAL A 289 1.56 -18.01 1.30
C VAL A 289 1.13 -16.84 0.45
N ARG A 290 0.21 -16.01 0.95
CA ARG A 290 -0.11 -14.72 0.35
C ARG A 290 0.57 -13.61 1.14
N TYR A 291 1.09 -12.63 0.44
CA TYR A 291 1.79 -11.51 1.05
C TYR A 291 1.41 -10.18 0.38
N TYR A 292 1.53 -9.10 1.11
CA TYR A 292 1.34 -7.73 0.60
C TYR A 292 2.58 -7.32 -0.19
N ALA A 293 2.38 -7.07 -1.47
CA ALA A 293 3.44 -6.69 -2.39
C ALA A 293 3.55 -5.17 -2.53
N ASP A 294 4.72 -4.72 -2.98
CA ASP A 294 5.02 -3.31 -3.25
C ASP A 294 5.55 -3.15 -4.67
N ASP A 295 5.27 -1.99 -5.25
CA ASP A 295 5.83 -1.55 -6.51
C ASP A 295 6.73 -0.34 -6.29
N LEU A 296 7.85 -0.29 -7.01
CA LEU A 296 8.62 0.94 -7.17
C LEU A 296 8.11 1.66 -8.42
N VAL A 297 7.56 2.86 -8.23
CA VAL A 297 7.04 3.67 -9.35
C VAL A 297 8.04 4.78 -9.68
N PHE A 298 8.47 4.85 -10.93
CA PHE A 298 9.49 5.77 -11.42
C PHE A 298 9.23 6.19 -12.86
N GLU A 299 9.87 7.24 -13.33
CA GLU A 299 9.86 7.66 -14.73
C GLU A 299 10.92 6.88 -15.53
N GLY A 300 10.53 6.26 -16.65
CA GLY A 300 11.42 5.44 -17.47
C GLY A 300 11.14 5.54 -18.95
N ALA A 301 12.19 5.72 -19.74
CA ALA A 301 12.11 5.84 -21.20
C ALA A 301 12.00 4.45 -21.86
N ALA A 302 11.13 4.34 -22.87
CA ALA A 302 10.94 3.11 -23.62
C ALA A 302 12.25 2.63 -24.28
N GLY A 303 12.52 1.32 -24.17
CA GLY A 303 13.72 0.68 -24.76
C GLY A 303 15.00 0.85 -23.97
N GLU A 304 14.98 1.61 -22.88
CA GLU A 304 16.13 1.76 -21.99
C GLU A 304 16.21 0.63 -20.95
N THR A 305 17.40 0.48 -20.36
CA THR A 305 17.62 -0.47 -19.27
C THR A 305 18.04 0.28 -18.03
N TYR A 306 17.42 -0.05 -16.92
CA TYR A 306 17.74 0.49 -15.60
C TYR A 306 18.24 -0.63 -14.69
N THR A 307 18.89 -0.25 -13.61
CA THR A 307 19.38 -1.20 -12.60
C THR A 307 18.77 -0.85 -11.25
N LEU A 308 18.13 -1.83 -10.62
CA LEU A 308 17.74 -1.75 -9.22
C LEU A 308 18.90 -2.28 -8.36
N GLU A 309 19.41 -1.46 -7.44
CA GLU A 309 20.39 -1.84 -6.43
C GLU A 309 19.73 -1.89 -5.05
N PHE A 310 20.10 -2.87 -4.20
CA PHE A 310 19.53 -3.07 -2.87
C PHE A 310 20.44 -3.94 -1.98
N GLY A 311 20.08 -4.06 -0.69
CA GLY A 311 20.84 -4.89 0.27
C GLY A 311 21.98 -4.14 0.96
N ASP A 312 21.95 -2.80 1.00
CA ASP A 312 22.93 -2.02 1.77
C ASP A 312 22.49 -1.88 3.23
N VAL A 313 23.13 -2.64 4.09
CA VAL A 313 22.86 -2.62 5.55
C VAL A 313 23.28 -1.32 6.24
N SER A 314 24.05 -0.46 5.58
CA SER A 314 24.49 0.82 6.13
C SER A 314 23.45 1.93 6.01
N VAL A 315 22.46 1.76 5.13
CA VAL A 315 21.38 2.73 4.89
C VAL A 315 20.47 2.82 6.12
N LYS A 316 20.30 4.03 6.64
CA LYS A 316 19.49 4.29 7.83
C LYS A 316 18.14 4.92 7.55
N ALA A 317 17.97 5.52 6.39
CA ALA A 317 16.74 6.20 5.97
C ALA A 317 16.53 6.04 4.47
N ALA A 318 15.25 5.92 4.05
CA ALA A 318 14.90 5.93 2.65
C ALA A 318 15.22 7.28 1.99
N PRO A 319 15.60 7.31 0.70
CA PRO A 319 15.72 8.55 -0.03
C PRO A 319 14.36 9.24 -0.14
N VAL A 320 14.37 10.57 -0.14
CA VAL A 320 13.15 11.37 -0.31
C VAL A 320 13.24 12.08 -1.65
N TYR A 321 12.35 11.71 -2.56
CA TYR A 321 12.28 12.28 -3.89
C TYR A 321 10.99 13.10 -4.09
N ASP A 322 11.09 14.17 -4.87
CA ASP A 322 9.93 15.03 -5.16
C ASP A 322 8.81 14.32 -5.91
N ILE A 323 9.11 13.31 -6.71
CA ILE A 323 8.11 12.48 -7.43
C ILE A 323 7.04 11.91 -6.48
N GLY A 324 7.40 11.62 -5.23
CA GLY A 324 6.47 11.14 -4.21
C GLY A 324 5.36 12.12 -3.86
N ARG A 325 5.57 13.44 -4.08
CA ARG A 325 4.56 14.49 -3.86
C ARG A 325 3.45 14.47 -4.91
N TYR A 326 3.75 13.94 -6.09
CA TYR A 326 2.84 13.86 -7.23
C TYR A 326 2.23 12.46 -7.41
N ARG A 327 2.47 11.54 -6.45
CA ARG A 327 2.05 10.14 -6.55
C ARG A 327 0.58 9.96 -6.94
N ASN A 328 -0.33 10.75 -6.34
CA ASN A 328 -1.76 10.63 -6.60
C ASN A 328 -2.12 11.00 -8.03
N GLU A 329 -1.44 11.97 -8.63
CA GLU A 329 -1.66 12.36 -10.02
C GLU A 329 -1.04 11.33 -10.98
N ILE A 330 0.15 10.83 -10.66
CA ILE A 330 0.82 9.77 -11.43
C ILE A 330 -0.03 8.50 -11.46
N LEU A 331 -0.56 8.08 -10.31
CA LEU A 331 -1.35 6.85 -10.18
C LEU A 331 -2.73 6.91 -10.86
N LYS A 332 -3.23 8.09 -11.24
CA LYS A 332 -4.44 8.26 -12.07
C LYS A 332 -4.18 7.99 -13.55
N GLY A 333 -2.94 8.14 -13.99
CA GLY A 333 -2.53 7.92 -15.37
C GLY A 333 -2.21 6.46 -15.70
N PRO A 334 -1.97 6.15 -16.97
CA PRO A 334 -1.53 4.82 -17.36
C PRO A 334 -0.07 4.59 -16.91
N ILE A 335 0.18 3.40 -16.35
CA ILE A 335 1.49 2.98 -15.85
C ILE A 335 1.80 1.60 -16.39
N ASP A 336 2.98 1.41 -16.98
CA ASP A 336 3.43 0.11 -17.45
C ASP A 336 3.96 -0.72 -16.30
N ARG A 337 3.50 -1.98 -16.19
CA ARG A 337 3.99 -2.91 -15.17
C ARG A 337 5.22 -3.64 -15.66
N LEU A 338 6.25 -3.67 -14.81
CA LEU A 338 7.52 -4.32 -15.08
C LEU A 338 7.80 -5.38 -14.02
N SER A 339 8.65 -6.32 -14.42
CA SER A 339 9.23 -7.31 -13.52
C SER A 339 10.75 -7.16 -13.51
N PRO A 340 11.42 -7.35 -12.36
CA PRO A 340 12.86 -7.31 -12.28
C PRO A 340 13.47 -8.53 -12.98
N GLY A 341 14.65 -8.34 -13.56
CA GLY A 341 15.48 -9.42 -14.04
C GLY A 341 16.05 -10.28 -12.90
N PRO A 342 16.87 -11.29 -13.23
CA PRO A 342 17.56 -12.11 -12.24
C PRO A 342 18.43 -11.26 -11.31
N ILE A 343 18.40 -11.60 -10.02
CA ILE A 343 19.24 -10.93 -9.02
C ILE A 343 20.70 -11.35 -9.22
N ARG A 344 21.59 -10.36 -9.26
CA ARG A 344 23.04 -10.52 -9.30
C ARG A 344 23.63 -10.07 -7.98
N TYR A 345 24.65 -10.79 -7.51
CA TYR A 345 25.46 -10.37 -6.38
C TYR A 345 26.49 -9.36 -6.90
N THR A 346 26.46 -8.17 -6.38
CA THR A 346 27.48 -7.16 -6.66
C THR A 346 28.63 -7.40 -5.71
N PHE A 347 29.60 -8.22 -6.11
CA PHE A 347 30.89 -8.24 -5.43
C PHE A 347 31.57 -6.91 -5.79
N THR A 348 31.45 -5.91 -4.94
CA THR A 348 32.49 -4.91 -4.92
C THR A 348 33.73 -5.62 -4.40
N ASP A 349 34.73 -5.76 -5.25
CA ASP A 349 36.09 -5.80 -4.76
C ASP A 349 36.26 -4.55 -3.91
N ALA A 350 35.89 -4.66 -2.63
CA ALA A 350 36.36 -3.72 -1.64
C ALA A 350 37.86 -3.77 -1.78
N ALA A 351 38.40 -2.75 -2.44
CA ALA A 351 39.82 -2.52 -2.47
C ALA A 351 40.29 -2.80 -1.05
N THR A 352 41.05 -3.83 -0.94
CA THR A 352 41.60 -4.37 0.28
C THR A 352 42.33 -3.26 1.00
N GLU A 353 41.63 -2.41 1.74
CA GLU A 353 42.23 -1.79 2.90
C GLU A 353 42.45 -2.96 3.85
N GLY A 354 43.71 -3.39 3.91
CA GLY A 354 44.20 -4.59 4.57
C GLY A 354 43.82 -4.67 6.04
N LYS A 355 42.57 -5.03 6.31
CA LYS A 355 42.24 -5.84 7.47
C LYS A 355 42.59 -7.27 7.09
N ILE A 356 43.90 -7.61 7.26
CA ILE A 356 44.32 -9.00 7.36
C ILE A 356 43.42 -9.59 8.46
N ILE A 357 42.33 -10.30 8.05
CA ILE A 357 41.66 -11.23 8.93
C ILE A 357 42.65 -12.36 9.14
N ILE A 358 43.59 -12.13 10.06
CA ILE A 358 44.50 -13.18 10.51
C ILE A 358 43.58 -14.19 11.17
N ASN A 359 43.30 -15.26 10.45
CA ASN A 359 42.57 -16.41 11.00
C ASN A 359 43.17 -16.67 12.36
N LYS A 360 42.35 -16.74 13.40
CA LYS A 360 42.78 -16.87 14.80
C LYS A 360 43.81 -18.01 14.99
N ILE A 361 43.75 -19.04 14.14
CA ILE A 361 44.69 -20.14 14.07
C ILE A 361 46.04 -19.65 13.53
N VAL A 362 46.07 -18.88 12.44
CA VAL A 362 47.31 -18.33 11.85
C VAL A 362 47.99 -17.35 12.80
N PHE A 363 47.20 -16.50 13.46
CA PHE A 363 47.73 -15.59 14.50
C PHE A 363 48.36 -16.36 15.65
N ASN A 364 47.71 -17.39 16.20
CA ASN A 364 48.25 -18.21 17.28
C ASN A 364 49.54 -18.98 16.82
N ILE A 365 49.62 -19.45 15.58
CA ILE A 365 50.83 -20.09 15.05
C ILE A 365 51.99 -19.09 14.97
N VAL A 366 51.76 -17.87 14.49
CA VAL A 366 52.77 -16.83 14.40
C VAL A 366 53.27 -16.43 15.80
N VAL A 367 52.37 -16.25 16.76
CA VAL A 367 52.74 -15.95 18.15
C VAL A 367 53.57 -17.08 18.77
N MET A 368 53.21 -18.35 18.52
CA MET A 368 53.95 -19.50 19.01
C MET A 368 55.36 -19.59 18.39
N LEU A 369 55.52 -19.34 17.09
CA LEU A 369 56.83 -19.30 16.42
C LEU A 369 57.73 -18.18 16.95
N VAL A 370 57.17 -16.97 17.20
CA VAL A 370 57.93 -15.86 17.77
C VAL A 370 58.40 -16.17 19.21
N ALA A 371 57.50 -16.75 20.04
CA ALA A 371 57.84 -17.17 21.41
C ALA A 371 58.95 -18.25 21.42
N LEU A 372 58.87 -19.20 20.47
CA LEU A 372 59.87 -20.26 20.34
C LEU A 372 61.26 -19.70 19.91
N MET A 373 61.26 -18.74 18.96
CA MET A 373 62.47 -18.06 18.50
C MET A 373 63.11 -17.22 19.62
N LEU A 374 62.33 -16.50 20.42
CA LEU A 374 62.83 -15.76 21.60
C LEU A 374 63.40 -16.72 22.65
N GLY A 375 62.73 -17.85 22.92
CA GLY A 375 63.23 -18.87 23.81
C GLY A 375 64.60 -19.41 23.39
N ILE A 376 64.75 -19.72 22.10
CA ILE A 376 66.03 -20.18 21.52
C ILE A 376 67.14 -19.09 21.69
N LEU A 377 66.83 -17.82 21.42
CA LEU A 377 67.78 -16.71 21.57
C LEU A 377 68.23 -16.54 23.03
N ILE A 378 67.31 -16.69 23.97
CA ILE A 378 67.62 -16.63 25.42
C ILE A 378 68.58 -17.76 25.81
N VAL A 379 68.29 -18.99 25.36
CA VAL A 379 69.17 -20.15 25.65
C VAL A 379 70.54 -19.98 25.05
N ILE A 380 70.69 -19.52 23.82
CA ILE A 380 71.97 -19.22 23.17
C ILE A 380 72.74 -18.15 23.94
N ARG A 381 72.07 -17.08 24.37
CA ARG A 381 72.67 -15.99 25.11
C ARG A 381 73.14 -16.45 26.51
N LEU A 382 72.39 -17.29 27.17
CA LEU A 382 72.75 -17.86 28.49
C LEU A 382 73.92 -18.83 28.37
N LYS A 383 74.01 -19.54 27.25
CA LYS A 383 75.13 -20.46 26.96
C LYS A 383 76.46 -19.70 26.67
N ASN A 384 76.39 -18.59 25.88
CA ASN A 384 77.54 -17.74 25.59
C ASN A 384 78.05 -16.89 26.79
N ASN A 385 77.18 -16.65 27.80
CA ASN A 385 77.59 -15.93 29.04
C ASN A 385 78.17 -16.89 30.12
N ARG A 386 78.26 -18.21 29.85
CA ARG A 386 78.89 -19.23 30.71
C ARG A 386 80.18 -19.79 30.18
N ALA A 387 80.70 -19.29 29.09
CA ALA A 387 82.03 -19.51 28.56
C ALA A 387 82.87 -18.23 28.75
#